data_490de618c631f7f20445ab4476bbdc9f
#
_entry.id   490de618c631f7f20445ab4476bbdc9f
#
_cell.length_a   1.000
_cell.length_b   1.000
_cell.length_c   1.000
_cell.angle_alpha   90.00
_cell.angle_beta   90.00
_cell.angle_gamma   90.00
#
_symmetry.space_group_name_H-M   'P 1'
#
loop_
_entity.id
_entity.type
_entity.pdbx_description
1 polymer ?
#
loop_
_entity_poly.entity_id
_entity_poly.type
_entity_poly.pdbx_seq_one_letter_code
_entity_poly.pdbx_strand_id
1 'polypeptide(L)'
;DLKGRDFLTLKDYTPEEILYLIDLAAELKDKKKKGIVEQPLIGKNVALIFEKTSTRTRCSFEVAAHDLGMGVTYLDPTGSQIGKKESIADTARVLCTMFEGIEYRGFGQEIVEDLAKYSSVPVWNGLTNEYHPTQMLADMLTIKEKLGRLKGVKFVYMGDARYNMGNSLMIVCAKLGLHYTACTAKEYFPDKELVAQCEEWAKISGGSVTLTEDIKAGTKDADVLYTDVWVSMGEPDEVWAERIKALLPYQVNKAVMDNASKDAIFMHCLPAFHDLKTKIGKEIHDKFGLDEMEVTDEVFESEQSVVFDEAENRMHTIKAVMAATLGAYK
;
A
#
# COMPACT_ATOMS: atom_id res chain seq x y z
N ASP A 1 7.36 22.38 1.18
CA ASP A 1 5.92 22.65 1.10
C ASP A 1 5.31 21.75 0.03
N LEU A 2 4.34 20.90 0.42
CA LEU A 2 3.67 19.94 -0.48
C LEU A 2 2.33 20.46 -1.00
N LYS A 3 1.95 21.69 -0.69
CA LYS A 3 0.68 22.28 -1.14
C LYS A 3 0.56 22.23 -2.67
N GLY A 4 -0.54 21.66 -3.14
CA GLY A 4 -0.82 21.54 -4.58
C GLY A 4 -0.19 20.32 -5.26
N ARG A 5 0.63 19.54 -4.54
CA ARG A 5 1.26 18.34 -5.08
C ARG A 5 0.25 17.21 -5.24
N ASP A 6 0.43 16.45 -6.32
CA ASP A 6 -0.26 15.16 -6.49
C ASP A 6 0.47 14.05 -5.71
N PHE A 7 -0.24 12.97 -5.42
CA PHE A 7 0.32 11.80 -4.74
C PHE A 7 0.01 10.53 -5.55
N LEU A 8 0.80 10.30 -6.60
CA LEU A 8 0.54 9.24 -7.58
C LEU A 8 1.45 8.02 -7.40
N THR A 9 2.70 8.25 -7.04
CA THR A 9 3.72 7.24 -6.76
C THR A 9 4.82 7.86 -5.90
N LEU A 10 5.44 7.08 -5.02
CA LEU A 10 6.57 7.55 -4.22
C LEU A 10 7.85 7.80 -5.04
N LYS A 11 7.86 7.42 -6.31
CA LYS A 11 8.95 7.79 -7.24
C LYS A 11 9.10 9.33 -7.33
N ASP A 12 8.00 10.05 -7.21
CA ASP A 12 7.94 11.51 -7.36
C ASP A 12 8.29 12.27 -6.07
N TYR A 13 8.50 11.56 -4.97
CA TYR A 13 8.74 12.14 -3.65
C TYR A 13 10.16 11.88 -3.18
N THR A 14 10.79 12.91 -2.61
CA THR A 14 12.12 12.73 -2.00
C THR A 14 12.01 11.96 -0.69
N PRO A 15 13.11 11.33 -0.23
CA PRO A 15 13.12 10.68 1.09
C PRO A 15 12.67 11.61 2.22
N GLU A 16 13.07 12.86 2.18
CA GLU A 16 12.72 13.88 3.18
C GLU A 16 11.22 14.19 3.16
N GLU A 17 10.62 14.26 1.97
CA GLU A 17 9.17 14.47 1.82
C GLU A 17 8.38 13.26 2.34
N ILE A 18 8.85 12.05 2.05
CA ILE A 18 8.22 10.81 2.54
C ILE A 18 8.28 10.76 4.07
N LEU A 19 9.44 11.03 4.66
CA LEU A 19 9.62 11.06 6.11
C LEU A 19 8.76 12.15 6.76
N TYR A 20 8.65 13.30 6.13
CA TYR A 20 7.77 14.38 6.60
C TYR A 20 6.31 13.91 6.70
N LEU A 21 5.81 13.22 5.68
CA LEU A 21 4.44 12.70 5.69
C LEU A 21 4.24 11.64 6.78
N ILE A 22 5.21 10.77 6.98
CA ILE A 22 5.17 9.74 8.04
C ILE A 22 5.14 10.42 9.42
N ASP A 23 5.98 11.42 9.65
CA ASP A 23 6.05 12.14 10.93
C ASP A 23 4.77 12.95 11.17
N LEU A 24 4.23 13.59 10.14
CA LEU A 24 2.94 14.29 10.23
C LEU A 24 1.81 13.32 10.58
N ALA A 25 1.80 12.14 9.96
CA ALA A 25 0.81 11.11 10.28
C ALA A 25 0.90 10.66 11.73
N ALA A 26 2.11 10.48 12.26
CA ALA A 26 2.33 10.14 13.67
C ALA A 26 1.79 11.22 14.60
N GLU A 27 2.04 12.49 14.28
CA GLU A 27 1.54 13.63 15.05
C GLU A 27 0.01 13.69 15.04
N LEU A 28 -0.61 13.54 13.86
CA LEU A 28 -2.07 13.55 13.72
C LEU A 28 -2.72 12.35 14.41
N LYS A 29 -2.08 11.19 14.38
CA LYS A 29 -2.50 10.00 15.11
C LYS A 29 -2.52 10.25 16.61
N ASP A 30 -1.45 10.81 17.15
CA ASP A 30 -1.32 11.14 18.58
C ASP A 30 -2.42 12.12 19.01
N LYS A 31 -2.65 13.18 18.25
CA LYS A 31 -3.72 14.15 18.50
C LYS A 31 -5.09 13.48 18.55
N LYS A 32 -5.40 12.63 17.58
CA LYS A 32 -6.67 11.91 17.54
C LYS A 32 -6.83 11.00 18.76
N LYS A 33 -5.80 10.26 19.15
CA LYS A 33 -5.83 9.39 20.34
C LYS A 33 -6.03 10.19 21.64
N LYS A 34 -5.57 11.41 21.70
CA LYS A 34 -5.76 12.34 22.84
C LYS A 34 -7.08 13.10 22.79
N GLY A 35 -7.90 12.88 21.78
CA GLY A 35 -9.19 13.59 21.63
C GLY A 35 -9.04 15.05 21.20
N ILE A 36 -7.89 15.45 20.69
CA ILE A 36 -7.65 16.81 20.17
C ILE A 36 -8.25 16.90 18.77
N VAL A 37 -9.24 17.76 18.60
CA VAL A 37 -9.93 17.97 17.32
C VAL A 37 -9.40 19.24 16.65
N GLU A 38 -8.83 19.06 15.48
CA GLU A 38 -8.42 20.17 14.59
C GLU A 38 -9.10 19.95 13.24
N GLN A 39 -9.79 20.95 12.74
CA GLN A 39 -10.50 20.88 11.45
C GLN A 39 -10.01 21.98 10.52
N PRO A 40 -8.74 21.91 10.06
CA PRO A 40 -8.13 22.99 9.30
C PRO A 40 -8.71 23.16 7.88
N LEU A 41 -9.53 22.21 7.41
CA LEU A 41 -10.07 22.20 6.05
C LEU A 41 -11.60 22.26 6.02
N ILE A 42 -12.21 22.92 7.01
CA ILE A 42 -13.66 23.16 7.02
C ILE A 42 -14.09 23.83 5.72
N GLY A 43 -15.18 23.35 5.14
CA GLY A 43 -15.76 23.88 3.91
C GLY A 43 -15.10 23.37 2.62
N LYS A 44 -14.05 22.55 2.72
CA LYS A 44 -13.42 21.91 1.58
C LYS A 44 -14.10 20.56 1.29
N ASN A 45 -14.00 20.11 0.03
CA ASN A 45 -14.65 18.88 -0.41
C ASN A 45 -13.68 18.02 -1.22
N VAL A 46 -13.79 16.69 -1.08
CA VAL A 46 -13.00 15.74 -1.84
C VAL A 46 -13.91 14.76 -2.57
N ALA A 47 -13.53 14.40 -3.80
CA ALA A 47 -14.17 13.36 -4.58
C ALA A 47 -13.38 12.06 -4.46
N LEU A 48 -14.07 10.95 -4.20
CA LEU A 48 -13.46 9.62 -4.14
C LEU A 48 -13.99 8.79 -5.30
N ILE A 49 -13.12 8.53 -6.29
CA ILE A 49 -13.45 7.75 -7.47
C ILE A 49 -12.95 6.32 -7.26
N PHE A 50 -13.87 5.36 -7.21
CA PHE A 50 -13.55 3.95 -7.05
C PHE A 50 -14.04 3.15 -8.25
N GLU A 51 -13.13 2.71 -9.11
CA GLU A 51 -13.41 1.75 -10.18
C GLU A 51 -13.19 0.31 -9.73
N LYS A 52 -12.49 0.14 -8.59
CA LYS A 52 -12.38 -1.11 -7.84
C LYS A 52 -12.86 -0.87 -6.42
N THR A 53 -13.64 -1.79 -5.88
CA THR A 53 -14.13 -1.68 -4.50
C THR A 53 -13.01 -1.84 -3.49
N SER A 54 -13.14 -1.17 -2.36
CA SER A 54 -12.23 -1.30 -1.21
C SER A 54 -12.89 -0.78 0.06
N THR A 55 -12.92 -1.59 1.09
CA THR A 55 -13.42 -1.17 2.39
C THR A 55 -12.42 -0.26 3.10
N ARG A 56 -11.15 -0.68 3.20
CA ARG A 56 -10.11 0.05 3.96
C ARG A 56 -9.77 1.40 3.36
N THR A 57 -9.52 1.45 2.06
CA THR A 57 -9.16 2.71 1.39
C THR A 57 -10.30 3.71 1.43
N ARG A 58 -11.53 3.26 1.16
CA ARG A 58 -12.72 4.12 1.24
C ARG A 58 -12.91 4.67 2.65
N CYS A 59 -12.95 3.80 3.66
CA CYS A 59 -13.14 4.24 5.04
C CYS A 59 -12.01 5.16 5.50
N SER A 60 -10.77 4.86 5.12
CA SER A 60 -9.62 5.70 5.48
C SER A 60 -9.74 7.11 4.91
N PHE A 61 -10.08 7.26 3.63
CA PHE A 61 -10.27 8.57 3.02
C PHE A 61 -11.47 9.32 3.61
N GLU A 62 -12.60 8.63 3.79
CA GLU A 62 -13.80 9.27 4.34
C GLU A 62 -13.58 9.76 5.77
N VAL A 63 -13.05 8.89 6.65
CA VAL A 63 -12.80 9.28 8.05
C VAL A 63 -11.73 10.36 8.13
N ALA A 64 -10.64 10.24 7.38
CA ALA A 64 -9.59 11.27 7.37
C ALA A 64 -10.14 12.63 6.89
N ALA A 65 -10.96 12.64 5.86
CA ALA A 65 -11.59 13.87 5.35
C ALA A 65 -12.51 14.49 6.40
N HIS A 66 -13.36 13.69 7.04
CA HIS A 66 -14.26 14.16 8.10
C HIS A 66 -13.47 14.70 9.29
N ASP A 67 -12.41 14.03 9.71
CA ASP A 67 -11.55 14.49 10.79
C ASP A 67 -10.93 15.88 10.49
N LEU A 68 -10.63 16.15 9.23
CA LEU A 68 -10.08 17.43 8.77
C LEU A 68 -11.15 18.51 8.54
N GLY A 69 -12.44 18.17 8.68
CA GLY A 69 -13.56 19.07 8.48
C GLY A 69 -14.10 19.12 7.06
N MET A 70 -13.67 18.20 6.19
CA MET A 70 -14.06 18.17 4.78
C MET A 70 -15.33 17.38 4.52
N GLY A 71 -16.06 17.79 3.47
CA GLY A 71 -17.12 16.99 2.86
C GLY A 71 -16.55 15.95 1.89
N VAL A 72 -17.29 14.87 1.68
CA VAL A 72 -16.86 13.75 0.82
C VAL A 72 -17.98 13.38 -0.13
N THR A 73 -17.63 13.15 -1.40
CA THR A 73 -18.52 12.52 -2.38
C THR A 73 -17.87 11.25 -2.89
N TYR A 74 -18.53 10.12 -2.67
CA TYR A 74 -18.08 8.81 -3.14
C TYR A 74 -18.73 8.49 -4.48
N LEU A 75 -17.89 8.18 -5.48
CA LEU A 75 -18.30 7.79 -6.83
C LEU A 75 -17.95 6.31 -7.01
N ASP A 76 -18.96 5.45 -6.94
CA ASP A 76 -18.79 4.00 -7.03
C ASP A 76 -18.56 3.52 -8.48
N PRO A 77 -18.16 2.23 -8.65
CA PRO A 77 -17.91 1.67 -10.00
C PRO A 77 -19.14 1.68 -10.92
N THR A 78 -20.35 1.64 -10.37
CA THR A 78 -21.59 1.61 -11.15
C THR A 78 -22.09 3.03 -11.48
N GLY A 79 -21.81 3.99 -10.61
CA GLY A 79 -22.23 5.38 -10.77
C GLY A 79 -21.24 6.27 -11.51
N SER A 80 -19.99 5.81 -11.68
CA SER A 80 -18.96 6.58 -12.36
C SER A 80 -19.11 6.52 -13.87
N GLN A 81 -18.99 7.67 -14.53
CA GLN A 81 -19.02 7.79 -15.99
C GLN A 81 -17.61 7.88 -16.60
N ILE A 82 -16.56 7.86 -15.78
CA ILE A 82 -15.18 8.03 -16.23
C ILE A 82 -14.77 6.96 -17.25
N GLY A 83 -14.26 7.40 -18.39
CA GLY A 83 -13.82 6.51 -19.46
C GLY A 83 -14.95 5.80 -20.21
N LYS A 84 -16.22 6.03 -19.85
CA LYS A 84 -17.40 5.43 -20.49
C LYS A 84 -18.12 6.45 -21.34
N LYS A 85 -18.84 7.37 -20.73
CA LYS A 85 -19.57 8.45 -21.41
C LYS A 85 -18.78 9.76 -21.42
N GLU A 86 -17.80 9.88 -20.57
CA GLU A 86 -16.99 11.08 -20.43
C GLU A 86 -15.51 10.68 -20.41
N SER A 87 -14.65 11.48 -21.05
CA SER A 87 -13.21 11.22 -21.04
C SER A 87 -12.63 11.49 -19.67
N ILE A 88 -11.47 10.90 -19.38
CA ILE A 88 -10.74 11.13 -18.13
C ILE A 88 -10.39 12.63 -17.99
N ALA A 89 -9.96 13.25 -19.09
CA ALA A 89 -9.63 14.68 -19.11
C ALA A 89 -10.84 15.55 -18.76
N ASP A 90 -11.98 15.28 -19.35
CA ASP A 90 -13.20 16.07 -19.08
C ASP A 90 -13.70 15.83 -17.66
N THR A 91 -13.67 14.61 -17.18
CA THR A 91 -14.01 14.29 -15.79
C THR A 91 -13.13 15.08 -14.81
N ALA A 92 -11.82 15.08 -15.02
CA ALA A 92 -10.89 15.86 -14.19
C ALA A 92 -11.22 17.35 -14.19
N ARG A 93 -11.46 17.93 -15.38
CA ARG A 93 -11.80 19.34 -15.53
C ARG A 93 -13.10 19.73 -14.83
N VAL A 94 -14.11 18.86 -14.88
CA VAL A 94 -15.38 19.09 -14.18
C VAL A 94 -15.20 19.00 -12.67
N LEU A 95 -14.60 17.91 -12.19
CA LEU A 95 -14.46 17.67 -10.75
C LEU A 95 -13.60 18.72 -10.05
N CYS A 96 -12.52 19.18 -10.67
CA CYS A 96 -11.66 20.19 -10.05
C CYS A 96 -12.29 21.60 -9.97
N THR A 97 -13.46 21.81 -10.57
CA THR A 97 -14.25 23.04 -10.35
C THR A 97 -15.07 22.97 -9.07
N MET A 98 -15.35 21.79 -8.56
CA MET A 98 -16.24 21.59 -7.41
C MET A 98 -15.49 21.10 -6.16
N PHE A 99 -14.42 20.33 -6.35
CA PHE A 99 -13.69 19.68 -5.27
C PHE A 99 -12.29 20.29 -5.12
N GLU A 100 -11.75 20.24 -3.92
CA GLU A 100 -10.37 20.67 -3.64
C GLU A 100 -9.36 19.56 -3.79
N GLY A 101 -9.81 18.31 -3.87
CA GLY A 101 -8.95 17.15 -4.10
C GLY A 101 -9.73 15.99 -4.69
N ILE A 102 -9.02 15.11 -5.41
CA ILE A 102 -9.60 13.96 -6.09
C ILE A 102 -8.78 12.71 -5.76
N GLU A 103 -9.44 11.66 -5.23
CA GLU A 103 -8.83 10.35 -5.08
C GLU A 103 -9.29 9.44 -6.21
N TYR A 104 -8.39 8.59 -6.68
CA TYR A 104 -8.69 7.56 -7.67
C TYR A 104 -8.18 6.21 -7.20
N ARG A 105 -9.02 5.17 -7.29
CA ARG A 105 -8.65 3.77 -7.09
C ARG A 105 -9.19 2.95 -8.23
N GLY A 106 -8.31 2.25 -8.97
CA GLY A 106 -8.76 1.47 -10.12
C GLY A 106 -7.67 0.66 -10.79
N PHE A 107 -7.52 0.85 -12.08
CA PHE A 107 -6.73 -0.01 -12.95
C PHE A 107 -5.35 0.59 -13.27
N GLY A 108 -5.12 0.99 -14.51
CA GLY A 108 -3.81 1.43 -14.96
C GLY A 108 -3.35 2.76 -14.35
N GLN A 109 -2.06 2.88 -14.12
CA GLN A 109 -1.46 4.11 -13.60
C GLN A 109 -1.69 5.30 -14.53
N GLU A 110 -1.77 5.06 -15.85
CA GLU A 110 -2.03 6.10 -16.84
C GLU A 110 -3.34 6.84 -16.58
N ILE A 111 -4.33 6.19 -15.99
CA ILE A 111 -5.64 6.80 -15.69
C ILE A 111 -5.48 7.87 -14.60
N VAL A 112 -4.82 7.53 -13.50
CA VAL A 112 -4.61 8.49 -12.40
C VAL A 112 -3.64 9.61 -12.82
N GLU A 113 -2.68 9.31 -13.68
CA GLU A 113 -1.77 10.32 -14.24
C GLU A 113 -2.51 11.29 -15.15
N ASP A 114 -3.42 10.81 -15.97
CA ASP A 114 -4.26 11.66 -16.82
C ASP A 114 -5.21 12.53 -15.98
N LEU A 115 -5.82 11.98 -14.93
CA LEU A 115 -6.60 12.78 -13.99
C LEU A 115 -5.77 13.93 -13.41
N ALA A 116 -4.55 13.63 -12.97
CA ALA A 116 -3.65 14.63 -12.40
C ALA A 116 -3.24 15.69 -13.42
N LYS A 117 -2.98 15.27 -14.66
CA LYS A 117 -2.57 16.18 -15.75
C LYS A 117 -3.62 17.25 -16.04
N TYR A 118 -4.90 16.88 -16.00
CA TYR A 118 -6.00 17.78 -16.36
C TYR A 118 -6.71 18.40 -15.15
N SER A 119 -6.29 18.05 -13.94
CA SER A 119 -6.83 18.61 -12.70
C SER A 119 -6.03 19.82 -12.24
N SER A 120 -6.70 20.86 -11.76
CA SER A 120 -6.08 21.99 -11.09
C SER A 120 -5.93 21.79 -9.58
N VAL A 121 -6.42 20.68 -9.05
CA VAL A 121 -6.35 20.32 -7.63
C VAL A 121 -5.57 19.02 -7.45
N PRO A 122 -5.03 18.75 -6.24
CA PRO A 122 -4.31 17.51 -5.98
C PRO A 122 -5.11 16.26 -6.31
N VAL A 123 -4.42 15.30 -6.93
CA VAL A 123 -4.95 13.97 -7.20
C VAL A 123 -4.15 12.95 -6.40
N TRP A 124 -4.84 12.06 -5.70
CA TRP A 124 -4.25 11.02 -4.86
C TRP A 124 -4.55 9.63 -5.40
N ASN A 125 -3.51 8.82 -5.52
CA ASN A 125 -3.63 7.44 -5.96
C ASN A 125 -4.03 6.54 -4.77
N GLY A 126 -5.26 6.02 -4.78
CA GLY A 126 -5.77 5.08 -3.78
C GLY A 126 -5.38 3.62 -4.06
N LEU A 127 -4.93 3.31 -5.24
CA LEU A 127 -4.34 2.07 -5.76
C LEU A 127 -4.52 1.99 -7.25
N THR A 128 -3.46 1.63 -7.93
CA THR A 128 -3.47 1.23 -9.35
C THR A 128 -2.84 -0.16 -9.50
N ASN A 129 -2.79 -0.67 -10.71
CA ASN A 129 -2.11 -1.95 -10.98
C ASN A 129 -0.62 -1.89 -10.66
N GLU A 130 0.00 -0.74 -10.86
CA GLU A 130 1.45 -0.55 -10.73
C GLU A 130 1.90 -0.06 -9.37
N TYR A 131 1.09 0.77 -8.67
CA TYR A 131 1.51 1.40 -7.42
C TYR A 131 0.40 1.51 -6.38
N HIS A 132 0.80 1.49 -5.11
CA HIS A 132 -0.08 1.69 -3.96
C HIS A 132 0.60 2.58 -2.91
N PRO A 133 0.82 3.87 -3.22
CA PRO A 133 1.65 4.73 -2.38
C PRO A 133 1.07 5.01 -0.99
N THR A 134 -0.25 5.06 -0.82
CA THR A 134 -0.86 5.31 0.49
C THR A 134 -0.61 4.16 1.48
N GLN A 135 -0.52 2.92 0.97
CA GLN A 135 -0.17 1.77 1.80
C GLN A 135 1.26 1.88 2.32
N MET A 136 2.17 2.40 1.50
CA MET A 136 3.60 2.49 1.85
C MET A 136 3.85 3.38 3.05
N LEU A 137 3.16 4.51 3.13
CA LEU A 137 3.29 5.40 4.28
C LEU A 137 2.82 4.73 5.57
N ALA A 138 1.70 4.01 5.50
CA ALA A 138 1.16 3.25 6.64
C ALA A 138 2.12 2.14 7.06
N ASP A 139 2.71 1.44 6.10
CA ASP A 139 3.66 0.38 6.37
C ASP A 139 4.92 0.92 7.06
N MET A 140 5.46 2.02 6.58
CA MET A 140 6.65 2.65 7.16
C MET A 140 6.36 3.22 8.55
N LEU A 141 5.20 3.84 8.74
CA LEU A 141 4.78 4.30 10.07
C LEU A 141 4.70 3.13 11.07
N THR A 142 4.11 2.02 10.65
CA THR A 142 3.98 0.82 11.48
C THR A 142 5.33 0.24 11.85
N ILE A 143 6.25 0.13 10.88
CA ILE A 143 7.62 -0.36 11.14
C ILE A 143 8.32 0.55 12.15
N LYS A 144 8.22 1.87 11.97
CA LYS A 144 8.83 2.83 12.88
C LYS A 144 8.25 2.74 14.29
N GLU A 145 6.93 2.55 14.42
CA GLU A 145 6.28 2.37 15.71
C GLU A 145 6.71 1.08 16.41
N LYS A 146 6.82 -0.02 15.67
CA LYS A 146 7.10 -1.34 16.24
C LYS A 146 8.59 -1.61 16.44
N LEU A 147 9.45 -1.15 15.53
CA LEU A 147 10.89 -1.42 15.56
C LEU A 147 11.73 -0.21 15.98
N GLY A 148 11.15 0.97 16.06
CA GLY A 148 11.82 2.20 16.48
C GLY A 148 12.76 2.82 15.45
N ARG A 149 12.84 2.25 14.23
CA ARG A 149 13.71 2.72 13.17
C ARG A 149 13.17 2.31 11.81
N LEU A 150 13.67 2.94 10.75
CA LEU A 150 13.46 2.55 9.35
C LEU A 150 14.80 2.18 8.72
N LYS A 151 15.78 3.05 8.82
CA LYS A 151 17.09 2.84 8.20
C LYS A 151 17.74 1.56 8.73
N GLY A 152 18.22 0.71 7.80
CA GLY A 152 18.89 -0.55 8.14
C GLY A 152 17.94 -1.72 8.43
N VAL A 153 16.63 -1.52 8.44
CA VAL A 153 15.66 -2.60 8.62
C VAL A 153 15.76 -3.58 7.45
N LYS A 154 15.84 -4.87 7.77
CA LYS A 154 15.81 -5.95 6.78
C LYS A 154 14.35 -6.31 6.48
N PHE A 155 13.90 -5.91 5.30
CA PHE A 155 12.52 -6.06 4.85
C PHE A 155 12.45 -7.15 3.77
N VAL A 156 11.64 -8.18 4.00
CA VAL A 156 11.48 -9.30 3.06
C VAL A 156 10.04 -9.38 2.59
N TYR A 157 9.84 -9.31 1.28
CA TYR A 157 8.56 -9.54 0.63
C TYR A 157 8.55 -10.94 0.02
N MET A 158 7.53 -11.72 0.33
CA MET A 158 7.33 -13.08 -0.19
C MET A 158 6.00 -13.15 -0.95
N GLY A 159 6.07 -13.51 -2.22
CA GLY A 159 4.88 -13.58 -3.08
C GLY A 159 5.15 -13.03 -4.47
N ASP A 160 4.12 -12.56 -5.15
CA ASP A 160 4.27 -11.96 -6.49
C ASP A 160 4.77 -10.52 -6.36
N ALA A 161 6.02 -10.30 -6.72
CA ALA A 161 6.68 -8.99 -6.56
C ALA A 161 6.60 -8.09 -7.81
N ARG A 162 5.79 -8.45 -8.80
CA ARG A 162 5.74 -7.74 -10.10
C ARG A 162 4.79 -6.53 -10.14
N TYR A 163 3.85 -6.43 -9.21
CA TYR A 163 2.75 -5.47 -9.28
C TYR A 163 2.80 -4.42 -8.16
N ASN A 164 1.66 -3.82 -7.86
CA ASN A 164 1.56 -2.63 -7.02
C ASN A 164 2.27 -2.74 -5.66
N MET A 165 2.08 -3.83 -4.93
CA MET A 165 2.70 -3.99 -3.61
C MET A 165 4.20 -4.21 -3.71
N GLY A 166 4.64 -5.17 -4.53
CA GLY A 166 6.08 -5.43 -4.72
C GLY A 166 6.83 -4.21 -5.22
N ASN A 167 6.28 -3.52 -6.22
CA ASN A 167 6.89 -2.31 -6.77
C ASN A 167 7.00 -1.20 -5.73
N SER A 168 5.90 -0.91 -5.05
CA SER A 168 5.84 0.20 -4.09
C SER A 168 6.71 -0.06 -2.85
N LEU A 169 6.74 -1.29 -2.36
CA LEU A 169 7.59 -1.67 -1.23
C LEU A 169 9.07 -1.54 -1.58
N MET A 170 9.46 -1.99 -2.77
CA MET A 170 10.84 -1.87 -3.23
C MET A 170 11.25 -0.38 -3.33
N ILE A 171 10.39 0.47 -3.88
CA ILE A 171 10.64 1.90 -4.02
C ILE A 171 10.83 2.56 -2.65
N VAL A 172 9.89 2.37 -1.73
CA VAL A 172 9.96 3.04 -0.42
C VAL A 172 11.16 2.56 0.40
N CYS A 173 11.45 1.27 0.38
CA CYS A 173 12.62 0.71 1.06
C CYS A 173 13.92 1.29 0.48
N ALA A 174 14.03 1.34 -0.83
CA ALA A 174 15.22 1.87 -1.51
C ALA A 174 15.43 3.36 -1.17
N LYS A 175 14.37 4.15 -1.12
CA LYS A 175 14.47 5.57 -0.81
C LYS A 175 14.78 5.85 0.66
N LEU A 176 14.28 5.03 1.59
CA LEU A 176 14.41 5.28 3.03
C LEU A 176 15.55 4.50 3.71
N GLY A 177 16.34 3.76 2.95
CA GLY A 177 17.53 3.09 3.50
C GLY A 177 17.24 1.73 4.17
N LEU A 178 16.12 1.09 3.84
CA LEU A 178 15.85 -0.28 4.25
C LEU A 178 16.51 -1.25 3.28
N HIS A 179 16.79 -2.46 3.74
CA HIS A 179 17.30 -3.54 2.91
C HIS A 179 16.13 -4.39 2.42
N TYR A 180 15.71 -4.16 1.18
CA TYR A 180 14.59 -4.87 0.57
C TYR A 180 15.05 -6.16 -0.09
N THR A 181 14.37 -7.27 0.22
CA THR A 181 14.53 -8.55 -0.44
C THR A 181 13.19 -9.01 -1.01
N ALA A 182 13.14 -9.28 -2.32
CA ALA A 182 12.05 -10.03 -2.91
C ALA A 182 12.46 -11.51 -2.90
N CYS A 183 11.83 -12.28 -2.02
CA CYS A 183 12.08 -13.71 -1.85
C CYS A 183 10.92 -14.49 -2.45
N THR A 184 11.08 -14.93 -3.69
CA THR A 184 9.99 -15.54 -4.46
C THR A 184 10.54 -16.31 -5.66
N ALA A 185 9.67 -17.00 -6.40
CA ALA A 185 10.05 -17.66 -7.64
C ALA A 185 10.51 -16.60 -8.66
N LYS A 186 11.51 -16.95 -9.46
CA LYS A 186 12.16 -16.05 -10.42
C LYS A 186 11.18 -15.38 -11.38
N GLU A 187 10.14 -16.09 -11.80
CA GLU A 187 9.11 -15.58 -12.72
C GLU A 187 8.32 -14.42 -12.13
N TYR A 188 8.35 -14.26 -10.82
CA TYR A 188 7.62 -13.23 -10.08
C TYR A 188 8.52 -12.12 -9.53
N PHE A 189 9.75 -12.02 -10.01
CA PHE A 189 10.66 -10.91 -9.68
C PHE A 189 10.15 -9.60 -10.30
N PRO A 190 10.46 -8.46 -9.67
CA PRO A 190 10.10 -7.14 -10.22
C PRO A 190 10.75 -6.87 -11.58
N ASP A 191 10.20 -5.89 -12.29
CA ASP A 191 10.76 -5.41 -13.56
C ASP A 191 12.21 -4.94 -13.38
N LYS A 192 13.06 -5.33 -14.32
CA LYS A 192 14.51 -5.06 -14.28
C LYS A 192 14.86 -3.58 -14.27
N GLU A 193 14.13 -2.76 -15.03
CA GLU A 193 14.35 -1.31 -15.06
C GLU A 193 14.03 -0.66 -13.73
N LEU A 194 12.93 -1.07 -13.11
CA LEU A 194 12.55 -0.58 -11.78
C LEU A 194 13.56 -1.03 -10.71
N VAL A 195 14.04 -2.26 -10.78
CA VAL A 195 15.09 -2.76 -9.88
C VAL A 195 16.35 -1.90 -10.00
N ALA A 196 16.80 -1.62 -11.22
CA ALA A 196 17.98 -0.78 -11.46
C ALA A 196 17.81 0.62 -10.89
N GLN A 197 16.65 1.22 -11.07
CA GLN A 197 16.32 2.54 -10.50
C GLN A 197 16.33 2.50 -8.97
N CYS A 198 15.75 1.47 -8.37
CA CYS A 198 15.75 1.30 -6.92
C CYS A 198 17.15 1.07 -6.35
N GLU A 199 17.99 0.34 -7.06
CA GLU A 199 19.38 0.14 -6.66
C GLU A 199 20.16 1.47 -6.61
N GLU A 200 19.90 2.39 -7.54
CA GLU A 200 20.51 3.72 -7.51
C GLU A 200 20.04 4.54 -6.28
N TRP A 201 18.76 4.52 -5.97
CA TRP A 201 18.25 5.16 -4.75
C TRP A 201 18.84 4.53 -3.49
N ALA A 202 18.94 3.20 -3.46
CA ALA A 202 19.49 2.48 -2.32
C ALA A 202 20.95 2.82 -2.05
N LYS A 203 21.77 3.04 -3.09
CA LYS A 203 23.16 3.50 -2.94
C LYS A 203 23.23 4.84 -2.18
N ILE A 204 22.31 5.74 -2.47
CA ILE A 204 22.27 7.06 -1.83
C ILE A 204 21.77 6.95 -0.38
N SER A 205 20.74 6.15 -0.12
CA SER A 205 20.10 6.03 1.19
C SER A 205 20.82 5.10 2.16
N GLY A 206 21.69 4.24 1.67
CA GLY A 206 22.35 3.20 2.46
C GLY A 206 21.56 1.89 2.56
N GLY A 207 20.49 1.76 1.77
CA GLY A 207 19.71 0.54 1.66
C GLY A 207 20.28 -0.46 0.65
N SER A 208 19.47 -1.43 0.28
CA SER A 208 19.82 -2.41 -0.75
C SER A 208 18.58 -3.06 -1.36
N VAL A 209 18.74 -3.64 -2.56
CA VAL A 209 17.72 -4.44 -3.22
C VAL A 209 18.32 -5.79 -3.55
N THR A 210 17.67 -6.86 -3.09
CA THR A 210 18.07 -8.25 -3.31
C THR A 210 16.90 -9.03 -3.89
N LEU A 211 17.16 -9.86 -4.89
CA LEU A 211 16.18 -10.79 -5.47
C LEU A 211 16.70 -12.21 -5.25
N THR A 212 15.91 -13.09 -4.67
CA THR A 212 16.36 -14.46 -4.40
C THR A 212 15.19 -15.45 -4.42
N GLU A 213 15.48 -16.66 -4.89
CA GLU A 213 14.59 -17.81 -4.77
C GLU A 213 14.85 -18.64 -3.49
N ASP A 214 15.98 -18.39 -2.82
CA ASP A 214 16.39 -19.11 -1.63
C ASP A 214 15.68 -18.57 -0.38
N ILE A 215 14.69 -19.31 0.11
CA ILE A 215 13.86 -18.91 1.25
C ILE A 215 14.71 -18.77 2.52
N LYS A 216 15.58 -19.73 2.77
CA LYS A 216 16.40 -19.74 3.99
C LYS A 216 17.36 -18.57 4.03
N ALA A 217 18.06 -18.31 2.93
CA ALA A 217 18.98 -17.18 2.83
C ALA A 217 18.23 -15.84 2.82
N GLY A 218 17.13 -15.76 2.08
CA GLY A 218 16.35 -14.53 1.93
C GLY A 218 15.66 -14.06 3.21
N THR A 219 15.23 -14.98 4.06
CA THR A 219 14.48 -14.65 5.28
C THR A 219 15.35 -14.64 6.54
N LYS A 220 16.62 -15.03 6.43
CA LYS A 220 17.53 -15.08 7.59
C LYS A 220 17.67 -13.69 8.23
N ASP A 221 17.42 -13.63 9.53
CA ASP A 221 17.54 -12.41 10.35
C ASP A 221 16.69 -11.23 9.83
N ALA A 222 15.61 -11.52 9.08
CA ALA A 222 14.69 -10.50 8.61
C ALA A 222 14.01 -9.79 9.79
N ASP A 223 13.86 -8.48 9.69
CA ASP A 223 13.11 -7.67 10.67
C ASP A 223 11.63 -7.62 10.33
N VAL A 224 11.29 -7.68 9.05
CA VAL A 224 9.91 -7.64 8.55
C VAL A 224 9.71 -8.74 7.51
N LEU A 225 8.67 -9.55 7.71
CA LEU A 225 8.14 -10.47 6.70
C LEU A 225 6.82 -9.91 6.20
N TYR A 226 6.75 -9.61 4.92
CA TYR A 226 5.58 -9.03 4.27
C TYR A 226 5.08 -9.94 3.14
N THR A 227 3.78 -10.12 3.03
CA THR A 227 3.18 -10.84 1.90
C THR A 227 1.87 -10.19 1.46
N ASP A 228 1.34 -10.66 0.36
CA ASP A 228 0.06 -10.26 -0.20
C ASP A 228 -0.59 -11.47 -0.86
N VAL A 229 -1.87 -11.36 -1.20
CA VAL A 229 -2.58 -12.44 -1.90
C VAL A 229 -1.84 -12.80 -3.20
N TRP A 230 -1.83 -14.10 -3.51
CA TRP A 230 -1.12 -14.59 -4.70
C TRP A 230 -1.84 -14.28 -6.00
N VAL A 231 -3.15 -14.14 -5.95
CA VAL A 231 -3.99 -13.93 -7.14
C VAL A 231 -5.05 -12.88 -6.85
N SER A 232 -5.27 -11.96 -7.79
CA SER A 232 -6.35 -11.01 -7.73
C SER A 232 -7.70 -11.71 -7.92
N MET A 233 -8.75 -11.17 -7.32
CA MET A 233 -10.11 -11.70 -7.49
C MET A 233 -10.54 -11.64 -8.94
N GLY A 234 -11.27 -12.67 -9.39
CA GLY A 234 -11.80 -12.74 -10.75
C GLY A 234 -10.88 -13.39 -11.77
N GLU A 235 -9.67 -13.79 -11.38
CA GLU A 235 -8.75 -14.52 -12.26
C GLU A 235 -9.25 -15.95 -12.51
N PRO A 236 -9.01 -16.54 -13.71
CA PRO A 236 -9.43 -17.89 -14.03
C PRO A 236 -8.72 -18.96 -13.18
N ASP A 237 -9.33 -20.14 -13.07
CA ASP A 237 -8.79 -21.25 -12.27
C ASP A 237 -7.38 -21.68 -12.69
N GLU A 238 -7.04 -21.55 -13.97
CA GLU A 238 -5.70 -21.88 -14.48
C GLU A 238 -4.64 -20.95 -13.89
N VAL A 239 -4.96 -19.67 -13.72
CA VAL A 239 -4.06 -18.70 -13.09
C VAL A 239 -3.87 -19.04 -11.62
N TRP A 240 -4.94 -19.39 -10.91
CA TRP A 240 -4.88 -19.83 -9.52
C TRP A 240 -3.98 -21.05 -9.35
N ALA A 241 -4.18 -22.08 -10.20
CA ALA A 241 -3.40 -23.32 -10.15
C ALA A 241 -1.90 -23.06 -10.35
N GLU A 242 -1.54 -22.24 -11.34
CA GLU A 242 -0.16 -21.86 -11.64
C GLU A 242 0.50 -21.10 -10.48
N ARG A 243 -0.21 -20.08 -9.94
CA ARG A 243 0.29 -19.27 -8.82
C ARG A 243 0.48 -20.09 -7.56
N ILE A 244 -0.48 -20.93 -7.22
CA ILE A 244 -0.39 -21.82 -6.06
C ILE A 244 0.82 -22.73 -6.19
N LYS A 245 0.99 -23.37 -7.34
CA LYS A 245 2.14 -24.26 -7.59
C LYS A 245 3.47 -23.53 -7.40
N ALA A 246 3.60 -22.32 -7.94
CA ALA A 246 4.84 -21.56 -7.89
C ALA A 246 5.10 -20.92 -6.52
N LEU A 247 4.06 -20.45 -5.84
CA LEU A 247 4.20 -19.62 -4.64
C LEU A 247 3.97 -20.35 -3.32
N LEU A 248 3.36 -21.54 -3.32
CA LEU A 248 3.17 -22.30 -2.08
C LEU A 248 4.47 -22.53 -1.30
N PRO A 249 5.64 -22.80 -1.92
CA PRO A 249 6.89 -22.90 -1.18
C PRO A 249 7.27 -21.62 -0.46
N TYR A 250 6.74 -20.47 -0.90
CA TYR A 250 7.02 -19.14 -0.35
C TYR A 250 5.94 -18.65 0.63
N GLN A 251 5.06 -19.53 1.07
CA GLN A 251 4.08 -19.23 2.12
C GLN A 251 4.79 -18.76 3.40
N VAL A 252 4.31 -17.68 3.99
CA VAL A 252 4.82 -17.21 5.28
C VAL A 252 4.22 -18.08 6.38
N ASN A 253 5.05 -18.90 6.98
CA ASN A 253 4.67 -19.85 8.03
C ASN A 253 5.60 -19.70 9.25
N LYS A 254 5.38 -20.55 10.26
CA LYS A 254 6.18 -20.50 11.48
C LYS A 254 7.69 -20.71 11.21
N ALA A 255 8.04 -21.62 10.30
CA ALA A 255 9.44 -21.87 9.94
C ALA A 255 10.13 -20.62 9.37
N VAL A 256 9.43 -19.87 8.52
CA VAL A 256 9.91 -18.59 7.98
C VAL A 256 10.11 -17.57 9.11
N MET A 257 9.11 -17.43 9.98
CA MET A 257 9.20 -16.49 11.11
C MET A 257 10.32 -16.88 12.09
N ASP A 258 10.52 -18.17 12.34
CA ASP A 258 11.60 -18.66 13.21
C ASP A 258 13.00 -18.40 12.62
N ASN A 259 13.12 -18.38 11.30
CA ASN A 259 14.38 -18.06 10.61
C ASN A 259 14.68 -16.54 10.57
N ALA A 260 13.67 -15.73 10.77
CA ALA A 260 13.80 -14.28 10.87
C ALA A 260 14.37 -13.86 12.22
N SER A 261 14.59 -12.57 12.44
CA SER A 261 15.09 -12.08 13.71
C SER A 261 14.08 -12.34 14.84
N LYS A 262 14.56 -12.35 16.08
CA LYS A 262 13.73 -12.60 17.26
C LYS A 262 12.56 -11.60 17.39
N ASP A 263 12.79 -10.36 17.01
CA ASP A 263 11.80 -9.28 17.12
C ASP A 263 11.10 -8.99 15.78
N ALA A 264 11.20 -9.91 14.82
CA ALA A 264 10.57 -9.76 13.50
C ALA A 264 9.06 -9.59 13.60
N ILE A 265 8.52 -8.74 12.74
CA ILE A 265 7.08 -8.52 12.63
C ILE A 265 6.57 -9.06 11.28
N PHE A 266 5.33 -9.52 11.29
CA PHE A 266 4.61 -9.93 10.09
C PHE A 266 3.64 -8.83 9.67
N MET A 267 3.65 -8.49 8.38
CA MET A 267 2.81 -7.46 7.78
C MET A 267 2.08 -7.98 6.54
N HIS A 268 0.92 -7.42 6.29
CA HIS A 268 0.06 -7.74 5.14
C HIS A 268 -0.93 -6.60 4.91
N CYS A 269 -1.12 -6.21 3.67
CA CYS A 269 -2.02 -5.09 3.35
C CYS A 269 -3.52 -5.40 3.52
N LEU A 270 -3.88 -6.69 3.66
CA LEU A 270 -5.25 -7.20 3.75
C LEU A 270 -6.08 -6.92 2.47
N PRO A 271 -7.05 -7.76 2.14
CA PRO A 271 -7.46 -8.99 2.85
C PRO A 271 -6.43 -10.11 2.71
N ALA A 272 -6.42 -11.05 3.65
CA ALA A 272 -5.53 -12.21 3.66
C ALA A 272 -6.32 -13.52 3.61
N PHE A 273 -5.76 -14.53 2.94
CA PHE A 273 -6.36 -15.87 2.87
C PHE A 273 -5.58 -16.83 3.78
N HIS A 274 -5.86 -16.76 5.08
CA HIS A 274 -5.19 -17.53 6.12
C HIS A 274 -6.09 -18.57 6.79
N ASP A 275 -7.38 -18.63 6.42
CA ASP A 275 -8.37 -19.56 6.97
C ASP A 275 -9.51 -19.82 5.99
N LEU A 276 -10.55 -20.53 6.44
CA LEU A 276 -11.73 -20.89 5.64
C LEU A 276 -12.96 -20.02 5.97
N LYS A 277 -12.78 -18.90 6.65
CA LYS A 277 -13.91 -18.04 7.07
C LYS A 277 -14.43 -17.13 5.97
N THR A 278 -13.75 -17.05 4.83
CA THR A 278 -14.20 -16.27 3.68
C THR A 278 -14.79 -17.18 2.61
N LYS A 279 -15.68 -16.63 1.78
CA LYS A 279 -16.23 -17.35 0.62
C LYS A 279 -15.12 -17.82 -0.32
N ILE A 280 -14.16 -16.95 -0.62
CA ILE A 280 -13.04 -17.26 -1.51
C ILE A 280 -12.13 -18.34 -0.89
N GLY A 281 -11.84 -18.24 0.41
CA GLY A 281 -11.06 -19.25 1.10
C GLY A 281 -11.67 -20.64 1.00
N LYS A 282 -12.99 -20.74 1.14
CA LYS A 282 -13.73 -21.99 0.96
C LYS A 282 -13.69 -22.49 -0.48
N GLU A 283 -13.86 -21.62 -1.45
CA GLU A 283 -13.77 -21.96 -2.87
C GLU A 283 -12.39 -22.50 -3.24
N ILE A 284 -11.32 -21.89 -2.73
CA ILE A 284 -9.94 -22.35 -2.96
C ILE A 284 -9.69 -23.70 -2.28
N HIS A 285 -10.19 -23.90 -1.08
CA HIS A 285 -10.13 -25.19 -0.41
C HIS A 285 -10.82 -26.28 -1.25
N ASP A 286 -12.02 -26.02 -1.74
CA ASP A 286 -12.79 -26.98 -2.53
C ASP A 286 -12.10 -27.33 -3.86
N LYS A 287 -11.46 -26.34 -4.51
CA LYS A 287 -10.82 -26.53 -5.82
C LYS A 287 -9.38 -27.05 -5.72
N PHE A 288 -8.61 -26.61 -4.72
CA PHE A 288 -7.17 -26.85 -4.64
C PHE A 288 -6.71 -27.53 -3.34
N GLY A 289 -7.61 -27.76 -2.40
CA GLY A 289 -7.30 -28.47 -1.14
C GLY A 289 -6.46 -27.69 -0.15
N LEU A 290 -6.41 -26.36 -0.26
CA LEU A 290 -5.63 -25.50 0.63
C LEU A 290 -6.51 -24.78 1.65
N ASP A 291 -6.15 -24.89 2.91
CA ASP A 291 -6.79 -24.18 4.02
C ASP A 291 -6.18 -22.80 4.27
N GLU A 292 -4.90 -22.65 3.93
CA GLU A 292 -4.10 -21.45 4.15
C GLU A 292 -3.31 -21.18 2.87
N MET A 293 -3.17 -19.91 2.49
CA MET A 293 -2.50 -19.54 1.24
C MET A 293 -1.19 -18.81 1.46
N GLU A 294 -1.16 -17.49 1.26
CA GLU A 294 0.07 -16.70 1.36
C GLU A 294 0.66 -16.66 2.78
N VAL A 295 -0.16 -16.88 3.78
CA VAL A 295 0.24 -16.90 5.19
C VAL A 295 -0.59 -17.93 5.95
N THR A 296 0.01 -18.59 6.94
CA THR A 296 -0.70 -19.50 7.83
C THR A 296 -1.51 -18.73 8.87
N ASP A 297 -2.58 -19.32 9.37
CA ASP A 297 -3.39 -18.74 10.45
C ASP A 297 -2.57 -18.54 11.72
N GLU A 298 -1.68 -19.49 12.02
CA GLU A 298 -0.76 -19.42 13.16
C GLU A 298 0.07 -18.14 13.14
N VAL A 299 0.63 -17.78 11.99
CA VAL A 299 1.42 -16.54 11.84
C VAL A 299 0.54 -15.31 11.86
N PHE A 300 -0.56 -15.35 11.12
CA PHE A 300 -1.50 -14.22 11.02
C PHE A 300 -2.06 -13.80 12.38
N GLU A 301 -2.36 -14.77 13.26
CA GLU A 301 -2.92 -14.53 14.59
C GLU A 301 -1.85 -14.44 15.69
N SER A 302 -0.57 -14.52 15.35
CA SER A 302 0.53 -14.47 16.32
C SER A 302 0.76 -13.06 16.86
N GLU A 303 1.47 -12.97 17.97
CA GLU A 303 1.90 -11.68 18.56
C GLU A 303 2.85 -10.91 17.64
N GLN A 304 3.53 -11.58 16.71
CA GLN A 304 4.41 -10.94 15.73
C GLN A 304 3.62 -10.26 14.60
N SER A 305 2.34 -10.61 14.42
CA SER A 305 1.49 -10.02 13.40
C SER A 305 1.03 -8.63 13.83
N VAL A 306 1.27 -7.64 12.99
CA VAL A 306 0.88 -6.24 13.24
C VAL A 306 -0.10 -5.72 12.19
N VAL A 307 -0.80 -6.63 11.52
CA VAL A 307 -1.65 -6.31 10.36
C VAL A 307 -2.79 -5.34 10.68
N PHE A 308 -3.35 -5.39 11.89
CA PHE A 308 -4.46 -4.50 12.25
C PHE A 308 -3.97 -3.11 12.63
N ASP A 309 -2.81 -2.98 13.27
CA ASP A 309 -2.17 -1.68 13.51
C ASP A 309 -1.75 -1.04 12.19
N GLU A 310 -1.22 -1.85 11.28
CA GLU A 310 -0.89 -1.44 9.91
C GLU A 310 -2.13 -0.92 9.18
N ALA A 311 -3.26 -1.62 9.27
CA ALA A 311 -4.52 -1.21 8.65
C ALA A 311 -5.04 0.11 9.24
N GLU A 312 -4.97 0.29 10.55
CA GLU A 312 -5.35 1.57 11.19
C GLU A 312 -4.51 2.72 10.65
N ASN A 313 -3.21 2.52 10.49
CA ASN A 313 -2.29 3.56 10.04
C ASN A 313 -2.59 4.07 8.62
N ARG A 314 -3.35 3.32 7.82
CA ARG A 314 -3.84 3.79 6.52
C ARG A 314 -4.64 5.08 6.64
N MET A 315 -5.53 5.17 7.61
CA MET A 315 -6.33 6.38 7.84
C MET A 315 -5.45 7.55 8.28
N HIS A 316 -4.51 7.33 9.18
CA HIS A 316 -3.63 8.38 9.67
C HIS A 316 -2.69 8.93 8.60
N THR A 317 -2.12 8.07 7.77
CA THR A 317 -1.21 8.51 6.70
C THR A 317 -1.95 9.15 5.53
N ILE A 318 -3.14 8.68 5.20
CA ILE A 318 -4.00 9.32 4.19
C ILE A 318 -4.42 10.72 4.66
N LYS A 319 -4.75 10.86 5.95
CA LYS A 319 -5.04 12.19 6.54
C LYS A 319 -3.85 13.13 6.35
N ALA A 320 -2.64 12.67 6.63
CA ALA A 320 -1.42 13.46 6.46
C ALA A 320 -1.22 13.91 4.99
N VAL A 321 -1.43 13.00 4.05
CA VAL A 321 -1.31 13.30 2.61
C VAL A 321 -2.31 14.38 2.19
N MET A 322 -3.58 14.22 2.54
CA MET A 322 -4.61 15.21 2.20
C MET A 322 -4.31 16.56 2.86
N ALA A 323 -3.98 16.56 4.15
CA ALA A 323 -3.67 17.78 4.88
C ALA A 323 -2.48 18.53 4.28
N ALA A 324 -1.37 17.84 4.02
CA ALA A 324 -0.17 18.45 3.49
C ALA A 324 -0.36 18.98 2.06
N THR A 325 -0.99 18.20 1.18
CA THR A 325 -1.19 18.60 -0.22
C THR A 325 -2.26 19.66 -0.40
N LEU A 326 -3.16 19.80 0.57
CA LEU A 326 -4.16 20.88 0.60
C LEU A 326 -3.67 22.11 1.41
N GLY A 327 -2.45 22.07 1.91
CA GLY A 327 -1.81 23.21 2.57
C GLY A 327 -2.27 23.48 3.99
N ALA A 328 -2.84 22.49 4.69
CA ALA A 328 -3.30 22.64 6.06
C ALA A 328 -2.14 22.71 7.07
N TYR A 329 -1.07 22.01 6.79
CA TYR A 329 0.15 22.02 7.60
C TYR A 329 1.37 22.29 6.71
N LYS A 330 2.33 23.08 7.21
CA LYS A 330 3.52 23.51 6.48
C LYS A 330 4.76 22.72 6.88
#